data_3e4883cf653709525431e82a91254582
#
_entry.id   3e4883cf653709525431e82a91254582
#
_cell.length_a   1.000
_cell.length_b   1.000
_cell.length_c   1.000
_cell.angle_alpha   90.00
_cell.angle_beta   90.00
_cell.angle_gamma   90.00
#
_symmetry.space_group_name_H-M   'P 1'
#
loop_
_entity.id
_entity.type
_entity.pdbx_description
1 polymer ?
#
loop_
_entity_poly.entity_id
_entity_poly.type
_entity_poly.pdbx_seq_one_letter_code
_entity_poly.pdbx_strand_id
1 'polypeptide(L)'
;MVGAVIYVRVSTKEQTENLSLPTQLRACEEYCRRQGYEIIERFHEEGESAKTTDRSQLQKLLTFCRLNKGRVHVVIVFNLTRFARDKYDHFALRSHLQSLGISLRSATEPIDDTSTGKLMEGVLAAFAQFDNDVRSDRTRAGMKAALELSDAGCFWRRSAT
;
A
#
# COMPACT_ATOMS: atom_id res chain seq x y z
N MET A 1 4.09 -17.77 -21.02
CA MET A 1 3.56 -16.38 -21.05
C MET A 1 3.62 -15.82 -19.64
N VAL A 2 3.83 -14.51 -19.50
CA VAL A 2 3.87 -13.87 -18.18
C VAL A 2 2.44 -13.57 -17.74
N GLY A 3 1.97 -14.19 -16.67
CA GLY A 3 0.62 -14.00 -16.16
C GLY A 3 0.48 -12.68 -15.40
N ALA A 4 -0.51 -11.90 -15.77
CA ALA A 4 -0.81 -10.58 -15.20
C ALA A 4 -2.18 -10.55 -14.52
N VAL A 5 -2.25 -9.81 -13.43
CA VAL A 5 -3.50 -9.48 -12.73
C VAL A 5 -3.68 -7.97 -12.72
N ILE A 6 -4.88 -7.50 -13.05
CA ILE A 6 -5.20 -6.08 -13.10
C ILE A 6 -5.97 -5.68 -11.83
N TYR A 7 -5.57 -4.55 -11.24
CA TYR A 7 -6.28 -3.92 -10.14
C TYR A 7 -6.59 -2.46 -10.47
N VAL A 8 -7.86 -2.10 -10.46
CA VAL A 8 -8.35 -0.73 -10.68
C VAL A 8 -9.24 -0.29 -9.53
N ARG A 9 -9.19 0.99 -9.18
CA ARG A 9 -9.95 1.58 -8.09
C ARG A 9 -10.52 2.95 -8.49
N VAL A 10 -11.77 3.20 -8.10
CA VAL A 10 -12.37 4.54 -8.17
C VAL A 10 -13.01 4.90 -6.83
N SER A 11 -12.99 6.18 -6.49
CA SER A 11 -13.82 6.77 -5.44
C SER A 11 -15.03 7.47 -6.08
N THR A 12 -16.10 7.67 -5.31
CA THR A 12 -17.33 8.37 -5.76
C THR A 12 -17.05 9.77 -6.33
N LYS A 13 -16.03 10.47 -5.84
CA LYS A 13 -15.61 11.80 -6.36
C LYS A 13 -14.92 11.72 -7.72
N GLU A 14 -14.26 10.62 -8.01
CA GLU A 14 -13.44 10.44 -9.21
C GLU A 14 -14.24 9.91 -10.41
N GLN A 15 -15.45 9.39 -10.18
CA GLN A 15 -16.37 9.03 -11.25
C GLN A 15 -16.80 10.23 -12.08
N THR A 16 -16.74 11.45 -11.52
CA THR A 16 -17.06 12.71 -12.19
C THR A 16 -15.91 13.29 -13.03
N GLU A 17 -14.69 12.82 -12.89
CA GLU A 17 -13.48 13.40 -13.52
C GLU A 17 -12.91 12.56 -14.69
N ASN A 18 -13.72 11.99 -15.55
CA ASN A 18 -13.26 11.19 -16.73
C ASN A 18 -12.30 10.02 -16.43
N LEU A 19 -12.06 9.69 -15.17
CA LEU A 19 -11.23 8.56 -14.74
C LEU A 19 -12.08 7.36 -14.33
N SER A 20 -13.09 7.06 -15.13
CA SER A 20 -14.01 5.94 -14.91
C SER A 20 -13.24 4.60 -14.87
N LEU A 21 -13.80 3.62 -14.14
CA LEU A 21 -13.26 2.24 -14.12
C LEU A 21 -12.99 1.67 -15.52
N PRO A 22 -13.91 1.85 -16.52
CA PRO A 22 -13.66 1.36 -17.87
C PRO A 22 -12.41 1.97 -18.52
N THR A 23 -12.16 3.28 -18.30
CA THR A 23 -10.98 3.96 -18.85
C THR A 23 -9.68 3.43 -18.24
N GLN A 24 -9.66 3.26 -16.92
CA GLN A 24 -8.51 2.67 -16.21
C GLN A 24 -8.25 1.24 -16.67
N LEU A 25 -9.31 0.44 -16.76
CA LEU A 25 -9.21 -0.96 -17.20
C LEU A 25 -8.64 -1.07 -18.61
N ARG A 26 -9.16 -0.28 -19.56
CA ARG A 26 -8.65 -0.26 -20.95
C ARG A 26 -7.16 0.07 -21.01
N ALA A 27 -6.71 1.07 -20.25
CA ALA A 27 -5.29 1.43 -20.21
C ALA A 27 -4.42 0.28 -19.69
N CYS A 28 -4.87 -0.41 -18.63
CA CYS A 28 -4.17 -1.58 -18.09
C CYS A 28 -4.15 -2.76 -19.07
N GLU A 29 -5.29 -3.04 -19.73
CA GLU A 29 -5.38 -4.11 -20.75
C GLU A 29 -4.51 -3.83 -21.97
N GLU A 30 -4.47 -2.58 -22.42
CA GLU A 30 -3.61 -2.17 -23.52
C GLU A 30 -2.13 -2.27 -23.14
N TYR A 31 -1.77 -1.91 -21.90
CA TYR A 31 -0.43 -2.11 -21.38
C TYR A 31 -0.06 -3.60 -21.39
N CYS A 32 -0.92 -4.49 -20.88
CA CYS A 32 -0.70 -5.93 -20.91
C CYS A 32 -0.49 -6.45 -22.33
N ARG A 33 -1.32 -6.01 -23.28
CA ARG A 33 -1.21 -6.39 -24.70
C ARG A 33 0.13 -5.98 -25.31
N ARG A 34 0.56 -4.74 -25.04
CA ARG A 34 1.87 -4.22 -25.53
C ARG A 34 3.05 -4.99 -24.97
N GLN A 35 2.94 -5.45 -23.73
CA GLN A 35 3.99 -6.20 -23.04
C GLN A 35 3.92 -7.73 -23.30
N GLY A 36 2.90 -8.22 -24.00
CA GLY A 36 2.68 -9.64 -24.22
C GLY A 36 2.30 -10.42 -22.96
N TYR A 37 1.64 -9.77 -22.00
CA TYR A 37 1.17 -10.40 -20.77
C TYR A 37 -0.20 -11.04 -20.95
N GLU A 38 -0.38 -12.21 -20.36
CA GLU A 38 -1.67 -12.90 -20.28
C GLU A 38 -2.46 -12.41 -19.07
N ILE A 39 -3.66 -11.85 -19.28
CA ILE A 39 -4.51 -11.37 -18.19
C ILE A 39 -5.23 -12.56 -17.58
N ILE A 40 -4.89 -12.89 -16.33
CA ILE A 40 -5.47 -14.01 -15.57
C ILE A 40 -6.75 -13.58 -14.86
N GLU A 41 -6.74 -12.43 -14.19
CA GLU A 41 -7.86 -11.96 -13.38
C GLU A 41 -7.88 -10.41 -13.30
N ARG A 42 -9.06 -9.85 -12.98
CA ARG A 42 -9.30 -8.41 -12.84
C ARG A 42 -10.01 -8.14 -11.52
N PHE A 43 -9.49 -7.22 -10.74
CA PHE A 43 -10.06 -6.78 -9.46
C PHE A 43 -10.48 -5.32 -9.57
N HIS A 44 -11.75 -5.05 -9.26
CA HIS A 44 -12.36 -3.73 -9.34
C HIS A 44 -12.79 -3.29 -7.95
N GLU A 45 -12.17 -2.24 -7.42
CA GLU A 45 -12.52 -1.65 -6.13
C GLU A 45 -13.37 -0.41 -6.33
N GLU A 46 -14.63 -0.50 -5.96
CA GLU A 46 -15.54 0.64 -5.91
C GLU A 46 -15.61 1.13 -4.48
N GLY A 47 -14.92 2.22 -4.16
CA GLY A 47 -14.86 2.78 -2.81
C GLY A 47 -15.95 3.81 -2.57
N GLU A 48 -16.97 3.47 -1.80
CA GLU A 48 -17.84 4.46 -1.18
C GLU A 48 -17.07 5.17 -0.05
N SER A 49 -16.69 6.41 -0.28
CA SER A 49 -16.11 7.36 0.68
C SER A 49 -14.72 7.05 1.30
N ALA A 50 -14.01 8.14 1.64
CA ALA A 50 -12.69 8.12 2.28
C ALA A 50 -12.64 7.51 3.70
N LYS A 51 -13.77 7.07 4.24
CA LYS A 51 -13.89 6.52 5.59
C LYS A 51 -13.93 5.00 5.67
N THR A 52 -14.22 4.29 4.58
CA THR A 52 -14.26 2.83 4.62
C THR A 52 -12.86 2.27 4.40
N THR A 53 -12.28 1.77 5.48
CA THR A 53 -10.95 1.12 5.51
C THR A 53 -10.96 -0.23 4.78
N ASP A 54 -12.12 -0.66 4.30
CA ASP A 54 -12.33 -1.97 3.72
C ASP A 54 -11.97 -1.98 2.23
N ARG A 55 -10.79 -2.55 1.94
CA ARG A 55 -10.30 -2.82 0.59
C ARG A 55 -10.49 -4.30 0.28
N SER A 56 -11.75 -4.72 0.22
CA SER A 56 -12.10 -6.13 0.07
C SER A 56 -11.52 -6.74 -1.21
N GLN A 57 -11.48 -5.98 -2.30
CA GLN A 57 -10.94 -6.45 -3.57
C GLN A 57 -9.40 -6.52 -3.55
N LEU A 58 -8.73 -5.59 -2.88
CA LEU A 58 -7.29 -5.67 -2.66
C LEU A 58 -6.91 -6.91 -1.84
N GLN A 59 -7.67 -7.22 -0.79
CA GLN A 59 -7.46 -8.43 0.01
C GLN A 59 -7.68 -9.71 -0.82
N LYS A 60 -8.71 -9.72 -1.66
CA LYS A 60 -8.94 -10.82 -2.62
C LYS A 60 -7.79 -10.97 -3.60
N LEU A 61 -7.28 -9.85 -4.15
CA LEU A 61 -6.12 -9.85 -5.03
C LEU A 61 -4.90 -10.45 -4.34
N LEU A 62 -4.56 -10.01 -3.13
CA LEU A 62 -3.40 -10.54 -2.39
C LEU A 62 -3.55 -12.04 -2.09
N THR A 63 -4.76 -12.47 -1.73
CA THR A 63 -5.07 -13.89 -1.51
C THR A 63 -4.95 -14.68 -2.81
N PHE A 64 -5.48 -14.15 -3.92
CA PHE A 64 -5.37 -14.76 -5.24
C PHE A 64 -3.92 -14.91 -5.69
N CYS A 65 -3.11 -13.87 -5.53
CA CYS A 65 -1.68 -13.89 -5.81
C CYS A 65 -0.94 -14.97 -5.01
N ARG A 66 -1.27 -15.11 -3.73
CA ARG A 66 -0.68 -16.13 -2.85
C ARG A 66 -1.05 -17.55 -3.29
N LEU A 67 -2.32 -17.78 -3.63
CA LEU A 67 -2.81 -19.11 -4.06
C LEU A 67 -2.33 -19.49 -5.44
N ASN A 68 -2.09 -18.53 -6.33
CA ASN A 68 -1.63 -18.72 -7.70
C ASN A 68 -0.15 -18.37 -7.89
N LYS A 69 0.66 -18.56 -6.85
CA LYS A 69 2.11 -18.35 -6.90
C LYS A 69 2.72 -19.23 -8.01
N GLY A 70 3.42 -18.61 -8.96
CA GLY A 70 3.98 -19.28 -10.14
C GLY A 70 3.14 -19.16 -11.42
N ARG A 71 1.86 -18.75 -11.33
CA ARG A 71 1.05 -18.34 -12.49
C ARG A 71 0.95 -16.83 -12.63
N VAL A 72 0.84 -16.12 -11.49
CA VAL A 72 0.83 -14.66 -11.44
C VAL A 72 2.26 -14.16 -11.30
N HIS A 73 2.73 -13.34 -12.23
CA HIS A 73 4.08 -12.78 -12.26
C HIS A 73 4.07 -11.26 -12.08
N VAL A 74 2.96 -10.62 -12.45
CA VAL A 74 2.86 -9.16 -12.42
C VAL A 74 1.46 -8.71 -12.01
N VAL A 75 1.40 -7.68 -11.16
CA VAL A 75 0.18 -6.93 -10.86
C VAL A 75 0.26 -5.60 -11.59
N ILE A 76 -0.77 -5.29 -12.39
CA ILE A 76 -0.89 -4.07 -13.17
C ILE A 76 -1.91 -3.15 -12.51
N VAL A 77 -1.53 -1.91 -12.29
CA VAL A 77 -2.40 -0.84 -11.77
C VAL A 77 -2.44 0.32 -12.77
N PHE A 78 -3.48 1.13 -12.73
CA PHE A 78 -3.55 2.30 -13.60
C PHE A 78 -2.44 3.30 -13.27
N ASN A 79 -2.34 3.71 -11.99
CA ASN A 79 -1.22 4.47 -11.45
C ASN A 79 -0.99 4.10 -9.97
N LEU A 80 0.16 4.53 -9.42
CA LEU A 80 0.54 4.18 -8.04
C LEU A 80 -0.39 4.79 -7.00
N THR A 81 -0.88 6.00 -7.23
CA THR A 81 -1.79 6.71 -6.31
C THR A 81 -3.14 6.00 -6.17
N ARG A 82 -3.51 5.17 -7.15
CA ARG A 82 -4.72 4.33 -7.12
C ARG A 82 -4.52 3.02 -6.39
N PHE A 83 -3.29 2.54 -6.36
CA PHE A 83 -2.97 1.28 -5.68
C PHE A 83 -2.90 1.45 -4.15
N ALA A 84 -2.32 2.55 -3.67
CA ALA A 84 -2.16 2.80 -2.24
C ALA A 84 -2.72 4.18 -1.84
N ARG A 85 -3.21 4.30 -0.61
CA ARG A 85 -3.74 5.57 -0.09
C ARG A 85 -2.63 6.54 0.25
N ASP A 86 -1.53 6.01 0.78
CA ASP A 86 -0.35 6.77 1.12
C ASP A 86 0.93 6.02 0.69
N LYS A 87 2.06 6.67 0.87
CA LYS A 87 3.37 6.14 0.47
C LYS A 87 3.75 4.89 1.26
N TYR A 88 3.33 4.79 2.52
CA TYR A 88 3.64 3.65 3.40
C TYR A 88 2.86 2.41 2.99
N ASP A 89 1.55 2.57 2.74
CA ASP A 89 0.70 1.50 2.19
C ASP A 89 1.26 0.97 0.87
N HIS A 90 1.70 1.87 -0.01
CA HIS A 90 2.30 1.49 -1.29
C HIS A 90 3.55 0.63 -1.09
N PHE A 91 4.44 1.06 -0.19
CA PHE A 91 5.68 0.35 0.09
C PHE A 91 5.41 -1.04 0.68
N ALA A 92 4.54 -1.13 1.67
CA ALA A 92 4.17 -2.39 2.31
C ALA A 92 3.55 -3.38 1.31
N LEU A 93 2.62 -2.92 0.47
CA LEU A 93 1.98 -3.74 -0.56
C LEU A 93 2.98 -4.20 -1.62
N ARG A 94 3.87 -3.32 -2.08
CA ARG A 94 4.92 -3.67 -3.04
C ARG A 94 5.87 -4.71 -2.47
N SER A 95 6.35 -4.51 -1.23
CA SER A 95 7.22 -5.46 -0.54
C SER A 95 6.55 -6.82 -0.37
N HIS A 96 5.27 -6.83 -0.04
CA HIS A 96 4.50 -8.07 0.07
C HIS A 96 4.40 -8.80 -1.26
N LEU A 97 4.08 -8.11 -2.36
CA LEU A 97 4.07 -8.72 -3.70
C LEU A 97 5.45 -9.24 -4.11
N GLN A 98 6.51 -8.49 -3.85
CA GLN A 98 7.88 -8.91 -4.12
C GLN A 98 8.25 -10.18 -3.35
N SER A 99 7.83 -10.33 -2.10
CA SER A 99 8.05 -11.56 -1.31
C SER A 99 7.36 -12.78 -1.91
N LEU A 100 6.31 -12.59 -2.71
CA LEU A 100 5.65 -13.63 -3.49
C LEU A 100 6.29 -13.87 -4.87
N GLY A 101 7.32 -13.08 -5.22
CA GLY A 101 7.96 -13.11 -6.54
C GLY A 101 7.15 -12.39 -7.64
N ILE A 102 6.25 -11.48 -7.25
CA ILE A 102 5.34 -10.75 -8.15
C ILE A 102 5.78 -9.29 -8.26
N SER A 103 5.93 -8.80 -9.49
CA SER A 103 6.27 -7.42 -9.78
C SER A 103 5.01 -6.53 -9.83
N LEU A 104 5.10 -5.30 -9.32
CA LEU A 104 4.07 -4.28 -9.49
C LEU A 104 4.44 -3.36 -10.66
N ARG A 105 3.50 -3.11 -11.57
CA ARG A 105 3.67 -2.23 -12.74
C ARG A 105 2.49 -1.24 -12.83
N SER A 106 2.77 -0.03 -13.33
CA SER A 106 1.75 0.96 -13.64
C SER A 106 1.56 1.08 -15.15
N ALA A 107 0.33 1.26 -15.58
CA ALA A 107 0.00 1.44 -17.00
C ALA A 107 0.36 2.85 -17.51
N THR A 108 0.34 3.87 -16.63
CA THR A 108 0.53 5.28 -16.98
C THR A 108 1.88 5.84 -16.55
N GLU A 109 2.50 5.24 -15.53
CA GLU A 109 3.78 5.70 -14.98
C GLU A 109 4.85 4.65 -15.22
N PRO A 110 6.02 4.99 -15.76
CA PRO A 110 7.12 4.05 -15.87
C PRO A 110 7.62 3.72 -14.47
N ILE A 111 7.17 2.59 -13.93
CA ILE A 111 7.77 1.99 -12.75
C ILE A 111 8.93 1.13 -13.26
N ASP A 112 10.07 1.76 -13.42
CA ASP A 112 11.26 1.05 -13.83
C ASP A 112 11.95 0.45 -12.61
N ASP A 113 12.47 -0.78 -12.77
CA ASP A 113 13.46 -1.37 -11.87
C ASP A 113 14.83 -0.66 -12.02
N THR A 114 14.79 0.63 -12.35
CA THR A 114 15.97 1.47 -12.53
C THR A 114 16.65 1.76 -11.19
N SER A 115 17.92 2.09 -11.25
CA SER A 115 18.70 2.54 -10.09
C SER A 115 18.01 3.69 -9.34
N THR A 116 17.32 4.58 -10.06
CA THR A 116 16.52 5.69 -9.49
C THR A 116 15.31 5.17 -8.70
N GLY A 117 14.60 4.16 -9.21
CA GLY A 117 13.49 3.53 -8.49
C GLY A 117 13.95 2.86 -7.19
N LYS A 118 15.07 2.13 -7.24
CA LYS A 118 15.68 1.51 -6.05
C LYS A 118 16.18 2.54 -5.03
N LEU A 119 16.77 3.64 -5.48
CA LEU A 119 17.18 4.74 -4.61
C LEU A 119 15.96 5.37 -3.92
N MET A 120 14.90 5.68 -4.68
CA MET A 120 13.68 6.24 -4.13
C MET A 120 13.03 5.29 -3.11
N GLU A 121 13.06 3.99 -3.38
CA GLU A 121 12.59 2.94 -2.47
C GLU A 121 13.39 2.92 -1.16
N GLY A 122 14.72 3.03 -1.25
CA GLY A 122 15.59 3.13 -0.07
C GLY A 122 15.33 4.39 0.76
N VAL A 123 15.13 5.53 0.11
CA VAL A 123 14.80 6.80 0.78
C VAL A 123 13.45 6.70 1.49
N LEU A 124 12.41 6.14 0.84
CA LEU A 124 11.10 5.96 1.45
C LEU A 124 11.13 4.98 2.63
N ALA A 125 11.92 3.90 2.53
CA ALA A 125 12.13 2.98 3.63
C ALA A 125 12.80 3.66 4.83
N ALA A 126 13.80 4.49 4.60
CA ALA A 126 14.49 5.27 5.64
C ALA A 126 13.53 6.25 6.34
N PHE A 127 12.65 6.93 5.60
CA PHE A 127 11.61 7.79 6.18
C PHE A 127 10.60 7.02 7.02
N ALA A 128 10.17 5.84 6.55
CA ALA A 128 9.26 4.98 7.30
C ALA A 128 9.87 4.53 8.63
N GLN A 129 11.15 4.15 8.61
CA GLN A 129 11.89 3.80 9.82
C GLN A 129 11.98 4.97 10.79
N PHE A 130 12.35 6.17 10.30
CA PHE A 130 12.41 7.38 11.10
C PHE A 130 11.10 7.71 11.79
N ASP A 131 9.97 7.64 11.08
CA ASP A 131 8.64 7.90 11.67
C ASP A 131 8.27 6.87 12.76
N ASN A 132 8.63 5.61 12.57
CA ASN A 132 8.44 4.57 13.59
C ASN A 132 9.30 4.84 14.83
N ASP A 133 10.54 5.25 14.65
CA ASP A 133 11.45 5.59 15.75
C ASP A 133 10.91 6.80 16.54
N VAL A 134 10.46 7.85 15.85
CA VAL A 134 9.86 9.04 16.49
C VAL A 134 8.58 8.67 17.27
N ARG A 135 7.73 7.78 16.74
CA ARG A 135 6.53 7.30 17.46
C ARG A 135 6.93 6.50 18.71
N SER A 136 7.92 5.63 18.58
CA SER A 136 8.45 4.83 19.69
C SER A 136 8.99 5.71 20.80
N ASP A 137 9.78 6.74 20.45
CA ASP A 137 10.34 7.69 21.40
C ASP A 137 9.27 8.50 22.13
N ARG A 138 8.23 8.97 21.41
CA ARG A 138 7.09 9.65 22.03
C ARG A 138 6.34 8.75 23.01
N THR A 139 6.15 7.48 22.65
CA THR A 139 5.49 6.50 23.53
C THR A 139 6.33 6.25 24.78
N ARG A 140 7.64 6.08 24.65
CA ARG A 140 8.54 5.92 25.78
C ARG A 140 8.58 7.14 26.69
N ALA A 141 8.62 8.35 26.11
CA ALA A 141 8.58 9.60 26.88
C ALA A 141 7.25 9.73 27.64
N GLY A 142 6.12 9.40 27.02
CA GLY A 142 4.82 9.40 27.67
C GLY A 142 4.71 8.40 28.82
N MET A 143 5.24 7.17 28.64
CA MET A 143 5.28 6.16 29.72
C MET A 143 6.18 6.61 30.86
N LYS A 144 7.34 7.21 30.59
CA LYS A 144 8.25 7.72 31.63
C LYS A 144 7.58 8.82 32.43
N ALA A 145 6.93 9.81 31.78
CA ALA A 145 6.20 10.86 32.46
C ALA A 145 5.06 10.33 33.35
N ALA A 146 4.34 9.31 32.89
CA ALA A 146 3.27 8.67 33.68
C ALA A 146 3.81 7.96 34.93
N LEU A 147 4.97 7.30 34.84
CA LEU A 147 5.64 6.69 35.99
C LEU A 147 6.10 7.73 37.02
N GLU A 148 6.72 8.80 36.56
CA GLU A 148 7.17 9.89 37.44
C GLU A 148 6.00 10.53 38.19
N LEU A 149 4.84 10.71 37.55
CA LEU A 149 3.61 11.22 38.20
C LEU A 149 3.03 10.23 39.21
N SER A 150 3.13 8.93 38.94
CA SER A 150 2.64 7.89 39.88
C SER A 150 3.53 7.80 41.12
N ASP A 151 4.83 7.93 40.98
CA ASP A 151 5.76 7.94 42.11
C ASP A 151 5.61 9.21 42.98
N ALA A 152 5.39 10.36 42.36
CA ALA A 152 5.08 11.61 43.09
C ALA A 152 3.77 11.50 43.88
N GLY A 153 2.75 10.85 43.32
CA GLY A 153 1.48 10.62 44.01
C GLY A 153 1.59 9.67 45.20
N CYS A 154 2.54 8.72 45.16
CA CYS A 154 2.81 7.78 46.26
C CYS A 154 3.56 8.45 47.41
N PHE A 155 4.37 9.45 47.13
CA PHE A 155 5.13 10.20 48.16
C PHE A 155 4.21 11.05 49.06
N TRP A 156 3.19 11.69 48.50
CA TRP A 156 2.21 12.50 49.27
C TRP A 156 1.29 11.69 50.16
N ARG A 157 1.07 10.43 49.88
CA ARG A 157 0.24 9.55 50.75
C ARG A 157 0.99 9.04 51.99
N ARG A 158 2.32 9.06 52.02
CA ARG A 158 3.13 8.62 53.17
C ARG A 158 3.42 9.71 54.20
N SER A 159 3.20 10.98 53.89
CA SER A 159 3.44 12.11 54.78
C SER A 159 2.15 12.62 55.48
N ALA A 160 1.04 11.92 55.33
CA ALA A 160 -0.27 12.29 55.95
C ALA A 160 -0.71 11.30 57.08
N THR A 161 0.24 10.62 57.71
CA THR A 161 0.07 9.88 58.95
C THR A 161 1.09 10.47 60.02
#